data_a07de9ed45df7e036f9d9f2e4f56b54d
#
_entry.id   a07de9ed45df7e036f9d9f2e4f56b54d
#
_cell.length_a   1.000
_cell.length_b   1.000
_cell.length_c   1.000
_cell.angle_alpha   90.00
_cell.angle_beta   90.00
_cell.angle_gamma   90.00
#
_symmetry.space_group_name_H-M   'P 1'
#
loop_
_entity.id
_entity.type
_entity.pdbx_description
1 polymer ?
#
loop_
_entity_poly.entity_id
_entity_poly.type
_entity_poly.pdbx_seq_one_letter_code
_entity_poly.pdbx_strand_id
1 'polypeptide(L)'
;MADAFGVTHRTLHFYEEKGLIHPTRSGSMRTYPTDQVTRMAFVTFCRETGMPVAQIQDLLSEMETATTQEQTEQIFRRALVERRAELAANQALVRRQMQQIAEYLADSVSDRGDEDSDERLPFLTEFENTCLALMAEGYTPVRIAAATRRNIDEILDVEASVIRKFGSSNRFQAVAKAVLLGLVGE
;
A
#
# COMPACT_ATOMS: atom_id res chain seq x y z
N MET A 1 15.47 31.76 -1.82
CA MET A 1 14.77 30.76 -0.98
C MET A 1 14.78 29.37 -1.64
N ALA A 2 14.29 29.21 -2.88
CA ALA A 2 14.29 27.89 -3.53
C ALA A 2 15.66 27.21 -3.50
N ASP A 3 16.70 27.90 -3.98
CA ASP A 3 18.07 27.38 -3.99
C ASP A 3 18.64 27.08 -2.59
N ALA A 4 18.29 27.90 -1.60
CA ALA A 4 18.76 27.74 -0.22
C ALA A 4 18.17 26.48 0.46
N PHE A 5 17.00 26.02 0.01
CA PHE A 5 16.34 24.81 0.52
C PHE A 5 16.37 23.63 -0.45
N GLY A 6 17.09 23.74 -1.57
CA GLY A 6 17.21 22.66 -2.55
C GLY A 6 15.88 22.27 -3.22
N VAL A 7 14.93 23.17 -3.27
CA VAL A 7 13.62 22.94 -3.91
C VAL A 7 13.52 23.71 -5.23
N THR A 8 12.65 23.23 -6.13
CA THR A 8 12.38 23.93 -7.37
C THR A 8 11.53 25.20 -7.14
N HIS A 9 11.62 26.19 -8.02
CA HIS A 9 10.71 27.34 -7.99
C HIS A 9 9.23 26.92 -8.05
N ARG A 10 8.93 25.85 -8.79
CA ARG A 10 7.58 25.28 -8.86
C ARG A 10 7.11 24.74 -7.51
N THR A 11 8.00 24.05 -6.78
CA THR A 11 7.71 23.56 -5.42
C THR A 11 7.46 24.72 -4.45
N LEU A 12 8.28 25.78 -4.55
CA LEU A 12 8.11 26.96 -3.73
C LEU A 12 6.75 27.63 -3.98
N HIS A 13 6.36 27.81 -5.25
CA HIS A 13 5.04 28.34 -5.62
C HIS A 13 3.89 27.45 -5.14
N PHE A 14 4.05 26.14 -5.23
CA PHE A 14 3.07 25.20 -4.71
C PHE A 14 2.90 25.35 -3.19
N TYR A 15 3.97 25.58 -2.44
CA TYR A 15 3.87 25.82 -1.00
C TYR A 15 3.20 27.18 -0.68
N GLU A 16 3.40 28.21 -1.51
CA GLU A 16 2.67 29.47 -1.43
C GLU A 16 1.17 29.24 -1.67
N GLU A 17 0.80 28.58 -2.74
CA GLU A 17 -0.58 28.25 -3.08
C GLU A 17 -1.29 27.44 -2.00
N LYS A 18 -0.55 26.56 -1.35
CA LYS A 18 -1.05 25.76 -0.21
C LYS A 18 -1.03 26.51 1.14
N GLY A 19 -0.59 27.77 1.16
CA GLY A 19 -0.53 28.55 2.40
C GLY A 19 0.50 28.06 3.43
N LEU A 20 1.44 27.21 3.00
CA LEU A 20 2.53 26.74 3.86
C LEU A 20 3.54 27.85 4.14
N ILE A 21 3.75 28.75 3.20
CA ILE A 21 4.62 29.92 3.30
C ILE A 21 3.95 31.12 2.63
N HIS A 22 4.28 32.32 3.09
CA HIS A 22 3.67 33.58 2.62
C HIS A 22 4.76 34.56 2.18
N PRO A 23 4.91 34.82 0.86
CA PRO A 23 5.84 35.83 0.40
C PRO A 23 5.31 37.23 0.70
N THR A 24 6.21 38.17 0.96
CA THR A 24 5.94 39.59 0.93
C THR A 24 6.41 40.17 -0.42
N ARG A 25 5.79 41.25 -0.88
CA ARG A 25 6.21 41.95 -2.09
C ARG A 25 6.97 43.22 -1.72
N SER A 26 8.18 43.34 -2.26
CA SER A 26 8.93 44.61 -2.26
C SER A 26 9.06 45.06 -3.73
N GLY A 27 8.17 45.96 -4.15
CA GLY A 27 8.03 46.33 -5.57
C GLY A 27 7.57 45.15 -6.43
N SER A 28 8.31 44.82 -7.46
CA SER A 28 8.07 43.66 -8.35
C SER A 28 8.67 42.36 -7.84
N MET A 29 9.52 42.39 -6.81
CA MET A 29 10.24 41.22 -6.30
C MET A 29 9.48 40.56 -5.15
N ARG A 30 9.45 39.21 -5.14
CA ARG A 30 9.03 38.39 -4.01
C ARG A 30 10.18 38.26 -3.02
N THR A 31 9.89 38.59 -1.78
CA THR A 31 10.83 38.44 -0.65
C THR A 31 10.20 37.58 0.43
N TYR A 32 11.02 36.92 1.20
CA TYR A 32 10.60 36.06 2.30
C TYR A 32 11.28 36.56 3.59
N PRO A 33 10.49 37.12 4.51
CA PRO A 33 11.01 37.51 5.83
C PRO A 33 11.57 36.32 6.61
N THR A 34 12.33 36.58 7.67
CA THR A 34 13.03 35.54 8.44
C THR A 34 12.08 34.50 9.04
N ASP A 35 10.88 34.91 9.48
CA ASP A 35 9.83 34.00 9.95
C ASP A 35 9.40 33.00 8.86
N GLN A 36 9.30 33.46 7.62
CA GLN A 36 8.97 32.58 6.48
C GLN A 36 10.13 31.66 6.08
N VAL A 37 11.38 32.07 6.31
CA VAL A 37 12.53 31.20 6.16
C VAL A 37 12.51 30.08 7.21
N THR A 38 12.22 30.42 8.47
CA THR A 38 12.04 29.44 9.56
C THR A 38 10.87 28.48 9.26
N ARG A 39 9.75 29.04 8.79
CA ARG A 39 8.58 28.25 8.40
C ARG A 39 8.90 27.29 7.24
N MET A 40 9.66 27.74 6.26
CA MET A 40 10.14 26.88 5.16
C MET A 40 11.04 25.75 5.64
N ALA A 41 11.97 26.03 6.58
CA ALA A 41 12.81 24.99 7.18
C ALA A 41 11.97 23.91 7.87
N PHE A 42 10.94 24.31 8.61
CA PHE A 42 10.00 23.42 9.25
C PHE A 42 9.22 22.57 8.23
N VAL A 43 8.68 23.21 7.20
CA VAL A 43 7.98 22.50 6.09
C VAL A 43 8.90 21.49 5.41
N THR A 44 10.15 21.88 5.12
CA THR A 44 11.14 21.01 4.51
C THR A 44 11.41 19.77 5.37
N PHE A 45 11.66 19.97 6.68
CA PHE A 45 11.84 18.87 7.63
C PHE A 45 10.64 17.91 7.64
N CYS A 46 9.41 18.43 7.72
CA CYS A 46 8.20 17.59 7.68
C CYS A 46 8.10 16.81 6.36
N ARG A 47 8.47 17.42 5.23
CA ARG A 47 8.48 16.74 3.93
C ARG A 47 9.55 15.64 3.85
N GLU A 48 10.73 15.85 4.41
CA GLU A 48 11.79 14.83 4.49
C GLU A 48 11.36 13.60 5.31
N THR A 49 10.54 13.80 6.34
CA THR A 49 9.91 12.68 7.08
C THR A 49 8.76 12.01 6.30
N GLY A 50 8.48 12.48 5.08
CA GLY A 50 7.41 11.98 4.22
C GLY A 50 6.01 12.40 4.66
N MET A 51 5.87 13.43 5.50
CA MET A 51 4.57 13.95 5.94
C MET A 51 3.81 14.56 4.75
N PRO A 52 2.55 14.18 4.49
CA PRO A 52 1.73 14.78 3.45
C PRO A 52 1.52 16.27 3.65
N VAL A 53 1.38 17.02 2.55
CA VAL A 53 1.18 18.49 2.61
C VAL A 53 -0.05 18.87 3.44
N ALA A 54 -1.15 18.13 3.35
CA ALA A 54 -2.34 18.36 4.14
C ALA A 54 -2.08 18.25 5.65
N GLN A 55 -1.37 17.20 6.07
CA GLN A 55 -0.98 17.06 7.49
C GLN A 55 -0.07 18.21 7.97
N ILE A 56 0.82 18.71 7.11
CA ILE A 56 1.67 19.86 7.44
C ILE A 56 0.82 21.12 7.60
N GLN A 57 -0.19 21.32 6.75
CA GLN A 57 -1.13 22.45 6.89
C GLN A 57 -1.88 22.40 8.24
N ASP A 58 -2.44 21.21 8.56
CA ASP A 58 -3.17 21.01 9.83
C ASP A 58 -2.24 21.24 11.03
N LEU A 59 -1.03 20.69 10.97
CA LEU A 59 -0.02 20.86 12.02
C LEU A 59 0.37 22.32 12.22
N LEU A 60 0.63 23.07 11.15
CA LEU A 60 0.94 24.51 11.23
C LEU A 60 -0.22 25.31 11.81
N SER A 61 -1.44 25.01 11.37
CA SER A 61 -2.66 25.65 11.90
C SER A 61 -2.84 25.38 13.38
N GLU A 62 -2.60 24.16 13.82
CA GLU A 62 -2.67 23.81 15.24
C GLU A 62 -1.58 24.52 16.06
N MET A 63 -0.34 24.57 15.55
CA MET A 63 0.77 25.28 16.20
C MET A 63 0.50 26.79 16.33
N GLU A 64 -0.22 27.39 15.38
CA GLU A 64 -0.63 28.82 15.46
C GLU A 64 -1.63 29.09 16.56
N THR A 65 -2.38 28.08 17.04
CA THR A 65 -3.29 28.22 18.20
C THR A 65 -2.57 28.13 19.55
N ALA A 66 -1.34 27.64 19.57
CA ALA A 66 -0.56 27.47 20.79
C ALA A 66 -0.19 28.84 21.39
N THR A 67 -0.37 28.99 22.68
CA THR A 67 -0.07 30.21 23.41
C THR A 67 1.29 30.21 24.11
N THR A 68 1.91 29.00 24.20
CA THR A 68 3.24 28.82 24.81
C THR A 68 4.13 27.98 23.91
N GLN A 69 5.44 28.17 24.04
CA GLN A 69 6.42 27.36 23.34
C GLN A 69 6.32 25.87 23.69
N GLU A 70 6.01 25.56 24.94
CA GLU A 70 5.82 24.19 25.41
C GLU A 70 4.64 23.50 24.69
N GLN A 71 3.52 24.21 24.52
CA GLN A 71 2.38 23.70 23.76
C GLN A 71 2.76 23.43 22.29
N THR A 72 3.47 24.35 21.63
CA THR A 72 3.97 24.19 20.27
C THR A 72 4.84 22.95 20.15
N GLU A 73 5.76 22.75 21.09
CA GLU A 73 6.64 21.57 21.11
C GLU A 73 5.86 20.27 21.34
N GLN A 74 4.85 20.27 22.20
CA GLN A 74 4.00 19.10 22.43
C GLN A 74 3.19 18.72 21.19
N ILE A 75 2.60 19.71 20.50
CA ILE A 75 1.87 19.51 19.23
C ILE A 75 2.80 18.86 18.19
N PHE A 76 3.97 19.44 18.01
CA PHE A 76 4.94 18.92 17.05
C PHE A 76 5.43 17.51 17.41
N ARG A 77 5.76 17.26 18.67
CA ARG A 77 6.18 15.93 19.16
C ARG A 77 5.10 14.88 18.91
N ARG A 78 3.83 15.19 19.17
CA ARG A 78 2.70 14.30 18.89
C ARG A 78 2.64 13.95 17.40
N ALA A 79 2.68 14.93 16.52
CA ALA A 79 2.64 14.71 15.06
C ALA A 79 3.79 13.80 14.57
N LEU A 80 5.00 13.96 15.14
CA LEU A 80 6.13 13.09 14.82
C LEU A 80 5.96 11.66 15.35
N VAL A 81 5.36 11.48 16.52
CA VAL A 81 5.05 10.15 17.07
C VAL A 81 4.02 9.43 16.19
N GLU A 82 2.97 10.13 15.80
CA GLU A 82 1.94 9.61 14.89
C GLU A 82 2.56 9.24 13.54
N ARG A 83 3.36 10.12 12.96
CA ARG A 83 4.06 9.83 11.69
C ARG A 83 4.97 8.61 11.78
N ARG A 84 5.70 8.46 12.87
CA ARG A 84 6.53 7.27 13.11
C ARG A 84 5.71 6.00 13.19
N ALA A 85 4.54 6.06 13.84
CA ALA A 85 3.63 4.91 13.92
C ALA A 85 3.07 4.52 12.55
N GLU A 86 2.69 5.49 11.70
CA GLU A 86 2.27 5.25 10.31
C GLU A 86 3.37 4.57 9.49
N LEU A 87 4.60 5.08 9.59
CA LEU A 87 5.75 4.51 8.87
C LEU A 87 6.07 3.08 9.34
N ALA A 88 5.95 2.80 10.64
CA ALA A 88 6.12 1.46 11.18
C ALA A 88 5.03 0.49 10.67
N ALA A 89 3.78 0.94 10.61
CA ALA A 89 2.69 0.15 10.04
C ALA A 89 2.91 -0.14 8.55
N ASN A 90 3.32 0.86 7.76
CA ASN A 90 3.65 0.68 6.35
C ASN A 90 4.84 -0.28 6.15
N GLN A 91 5.86 -0.20 6.99
CA GLN A 91 7.00 -1.12 6.95
C GLN A 91 6.55 -2.57 7.21
N ALA A 92 5.67 -2.79 8.19
CA ALA A 92 5.12 -4.12 8.48
C ALA A 92 4.29 -4.66 7.31
N LEU A 93 3.49 -3.80 6.65
CA LEU A 93 2.72 -4.16 5.46
C LEU A 93 3.63 -4.56 4.30
N VAL A 94 4.63 -3.72 3.98
CA VAL A 94 5.60 -4.02 2.90
C VAL A 94 6.33 -5.31 3.18
N ARG A 95 6.78 -5.55 4.43
CA ARG A 95 7.44 -6.80 4.81
C ARG A 95 6.54 -8.01 4.58
N ARG A 96 5.25 -7.93 4.94
CA ARG A 96 4.28 -9.01 4.67
C ARG A 96 4.13 -9.28 3.18
N GLN A 97 4.00 -8.23 2.36
CA GLN A 97 3.88 -8.37 0.90
C GLN A 97 5.13 -9.03 0.30
N MET A 98 6.32 -8.63 0.74
CA MET A 98 7.58 -9.25 0.31
C MET A 98 7.66 -10.73 0.70
N GLN A 99 7.19 -11.07 1.92
CA GLN A 99 7.14 -12.46 2.37
C GLN A 99 6.21 -13.30 1.49
N GLN A 100 5.02 -12.81 1.18
CA GLN A 100 4.08 -13.50 0.29
C GLN A 100 4.66 -13.74 -1.11
N ILE A 101 5.37 -12.74 -1.65
CA ILE A 101 6.06 -12.89 -2.95
C ILE A 101 7.18 -13.94 -2.84
N ALA A 102 7.98 -13.91 -1.76
CA ALA A 102 9.05 -14.87 -1.56
C ALA A 102 8.52 -16.31 -1.44
N GLU A 103 7.43 -16.52 -0.73
CA GLU A 103 6.76 -17.82 -0.64
C GLU A 103 6.30 -18.31 -2.02
N TYR A 104 5.66 -17.43 -2.81
CA TYR A 104 5.26 -17.77 -4.18
C TYR A 104 6.45 -18.17 -5.06
N LEU A 105 7.56 -17.43 -4.98
CA LEU A 105 8.75 -17.72 -5.78
C LEU A 105 9.44 -19.00 -5.32
N ALA A 106 9.46 -19.30 -4.02
CA ALA A 106 10.04 -20.53 -3.49
C ALA A 106 9.26 -21.77 -3.93
N ASP A 107 7.93 -21.71 -3.90
CA ASP A 107 7.07 -22.78 -4.38
C ASP A 107 7.30 -23.06 -5.89
N SER A 108 7.52 -21.99 -6.67
CA SER A 108 7.78 -22.08 -8.10
C SER A 108 9.17 -22.71 -8.44
N VAL A 109 10.12 -22.64 -7.51
CA VAL A 109 11.48 -23.23 -7.68
C VAL A 109 11.51 -24.68 -7.21
N SER A 110 10.74 -25.02 -6.19
CA SER A 110 10.65 -26.41 -5.69
C SER A 110 9.99 -27.36 -6.71
N ASP A 111 9.13 -26.81 -7.58
CA ASP A 111 8.48 -27.56 -8.67
C ASP A 111 9.42 -27.82 -9.88
N ARG A 112 10.63 -27.24 -9.89
CA ARG A 112 11.66 -27.46 -10.94
C ARG A 112 12.72 -28.48 -10.56
N GLY A 113 12.64 -29.09 -9.38
CA GLY A 113 13.64 -30.01 -8.82
C GLY A 113 13.43 -31.48 -9.20
N ASP A 114 12.29 -31.87 -9.74
CA ASP A 114 12.03 -33.23 -10.28
C ASP A 114 11.88 -33.12 -11.79
N GLU A 115 12.99 -33.27 -12.52
CA GLU A 115 13.05 -33.29 -14.00
C GLU A 115 12.32 -34.49 -14.64
N ASP A 116 11.49 -35.23 -13.91
CA ASP A 116 10.77 -36.41 -14.39
C ASP A 116 9.25 -36.39 -14.04
N SER A 117 8.71 -35.26 -13.61
CA SER A 117 7.27 -35.07 -13.47
C SER A 117 6.72 -34.43 -14.73
N ASP A 118 6.38 -35.35 -15.70
CA ASP A 118 5.46 -35.13 -16.81
C ASP A 118 4.60 -33.87 -16.60
N GLU A 119 4.60 -32.89 -17.55
CA GLU A 119 3.79 -31.68 -17.65
C GLU A 119 2.28 -31.97 -17.62
N ARG A 120 1.80 -32.71 -16.62
CA ARG A 120 0.37 -33.00 -16.49
C ARG A 120 -0.30 -31.88 -15.79
N LEU A 121 -1.09 -31.11 -16.52
CA LEU A 121 -2.11 -30.21 -15.95
C LEU A 121 -2.80 -30.93 -14.76
N PRO A 122 -3.00 -30.26 -13.62
CA PRO A 122 -3.64 -30.88 -12.47
C PRO A 122 -5.00 -31.44 -12.91
N PHE A 123 -5.19 -32.76 -12.72
CA PHE A 123 -6.46 -33.38 -13.07
C PHE A 123 -7.56 -32.90 -12.12
N LEU A 124 -8.40 -32.01 -12.62
CA LEU A 124 -9.56 -31.48 -11.91
C LEU A 124 -10.82 -32.23 -12.34
N THR A 125 -11.68 -32.53 -11.39
CA THR A 125 -13.03 -33.00 -11.70
C THR A 125 -13.84 -31.86 -12.33
N GLU A 126 -14.94 -32.16 -13.00
CA GLU A 126 -15.83 -31.16 -13.59
C GLU A 126 -16.34 -30.14 -12.54
N PHE A 127 -16.61 -30.63 -11.32
CA PHE A 127 -17.06 -29.79 -10.24
C PHE A 127 -15.93 -28.92 -9.66
N GLU A 128 -14.71 -29.43 -9.55
CA GLU A 128 -13.53 -28.63 -9.16
C GLU A 128 -13.24 -27.53 -10.19
N ASN A 129 -13.38 -27.81 -11.49
CA ASN A 129 -13.26 -26.80 -12.54
C ASN A 129 -14.32 -25.71 -12.41
N THR A 130 -15.58 -26.09 -12.16
CA THR A 130 -16.66 -25.13 -11.94
C THR A 130 -16.37 -24.23 -10.73
N CYS A 131 -15.93 -24.82 -9.61
CA CYS A 131 -15.56 -24.06 -8.42
C CYS A 131 -14.37 -23.14 -8.69
N LEU A 132 -13.35 -23.61 -9.39
CA LEU A 132 -12.16 -22.83 -9.76
C LEU A 132 -12.52 -21.62 -10.63
N ALA A 133 -13.40 -21.80 -11.63
CA ALA A 133 -13.89 -20.70 -12.46
C ALA A 133 -14.63 -19.65 -11.62
N LEU A 134 -15.53 -20.06 -10.71
CA LEU A 134 -16.22 -19.14 -9.81
C LEU A 134 -15.27 -18.46 -8.82
N MET A 135 -14.21 -19.16 -8.36
CA MET A 135 -13.15 -18.55 -7.55
C MET A 135 -12.41 -17.47 -8.34
N ALA A 136 -12.13 -17.68 -9.63
CA ALA A 136 -11.49 -16.72 -10.52
C ALA A 136 -12.37 -15.47 -10.75
N GLU A 137 -13.69 -15.63 -10.78
CA GLU A 137 -14.65 -14.53 -10.82
C GLU A 137 -14.78 -13.78 -9.48
N GLY A 138 -14.06 -14.20 -8.44
CA GLY A 138 -14.06 -13.56 -7.12
C GLY A 138 -15.20 -14.00 -6.20
N TYR A 139 -15.90 -15.11 -6.48
CA TYR A 139 -16.93 -15.64 -5.59
C TYR A 139 -16.32 -16.14 -4.29
N THR A 140 -16.96 -15.79 -3.17
CA THR A 140 -16.66 -16.38 -1.85
C THR A 140 -17.22 -17.81 -1.76
N PRO A 141 -16.73 -18.67 -0.84
CA PRO A 141 -17.27 -20.02 -0.65
C PRO A 141 -18.79 -20.04 -0.44
N VAL A 142 -19.32 -19.07 0.30
CA VAL A 142 -20.78 -18.92 0.52
C VAL A 142 -21.52 -18.63 -0.79
N ARG A 143 -20.96 -17.79 -1.66
CA ARG A 143 -21.58 -17.49 -2.96
C ARG A 143 -21.47 -18.67 -3.92
N ILE A 144 -20.38 -19.44 -3.88
CA ILE A 144 -20.20 -20.66 -4.66
C ILE A 144 -21.24 -21.71 -4.22
N ALA A 145 -21.41 -21.91 -2.91
CA ALA A 145 -22.41 -22.80 -2.35
C ALA A 145 -23.84 -22.45 -2.83
N ALA A 146 -24.19 -21.16 -2.79
CA ALA A 146 -25.46 -20.67 -3.28
C ALA A 146 -25.63 -20.87 -4.81
N ALA A 147 -24.61 -20.56 -5.60
CA ALA A 147 -24.65 -20.68 -7.06
C ALA A 147 -24.74 -22.15 -7.53
N THR A 148 -24.04 -23.05 -6.84
CA THR A 148 -24.00 -24.48 -7.17
C THR A 148 -25.08 -25.31 -6.47
N ARG A 149 -25.86 -24.70 -5.57
CA ARG A 149 -26.87 -25.35 -4.71
C ARG A 149 -26.28 -26.50 -3.88
N ARG A 150 -25.07 -26.33 -3.39
CA ARG A 150 -24.33 -27.28 -2.57
C ARG A 150 -24.15 -26.78 -1.14
N ASN A 151 -23.78 -27.69 -0.23
CA ASN A 151 -23.44 -27.30 1.13
C ASN A 151 -22.10 -26.53 1.14
N ILE A 152 -21.96 -25.57 2.03
CA ILE A 152 -20.73 -24.78 2.19
C ILE A 152 -19.54 -25.67 2.58
N ASP A 153 -19.74 -26.70 3.39
CA ASP A 153 -18.67 -27.61 3.81
C ASP A 153 -18.12 -28.38 2.59
N GLU A 154 -18.98 -28.82 1.66
CA GLU A 154 -18.55 -29.43 0.39
C GLU A 154 -17.69 -28.45 -0.44
N ILE A 155 -18.06 -27.19 -0.48
CA ILE A 155 -17.31 -26.17 -1.23
C ILE A 155 -15.94 -25.93 -0.60
N LEU A 156 -15.86 -25.88 0.73
CA LEU A 156 -14.61 -25.74 1.45
C LEU A 156 -13.67 -26.93 1.22
N ASP A 157 -14.19 -28.16 1.18
CA ASP A 157 -13.45 -29.36 0.87
C ASP A 157 -12.93 -29.34 -0.59
N VAL A 158 -13.75 -28.92 -1.53
CA VAL A 158 -13.38 -28.76 -2.93
C VAL A 158 -12.30 -27.68 -3.10
N GLU A 159 -12.48 -26.54 -2.42
CA GLU A 159 -11.47 -25.46 -2.42
C GLU A 159 -10.13 -25.96 -1.88
N ALA A 160 -10.14 -26.69 -0.76
CA ALA A 160 -8.93 -27.29 -0.20
C ALA A 160 -8.30 -28.33 -1.15
N SER A 161 -9.11 -29.09 -1.88
CA SER A 161 -8.62 -30.05 -2.91
C SER A 161 -7.96 -29.32 -4.07
N VAL A 162 -8.58 -28.27 -4.59
CA VAL A 162 -8.04 -27.44 -5.67
C VAL A 162 -6.71 -26.82 -5.24
N ILE A 163 -6.66 -26.20 -4.05
CA ILE A 163 -5.44 -25.60 -3.51
C ILE A 163 -4.29 -26.62 -3.47
N ARG A 164 -4.54 -27.83 -2.98
CA ARG A 164 -3.53 -28.90 -2.94
C ARG A 164 -3.09 -29.34 -4.34
N LYS A 165 -4.03 -29.53 -5.28
CA LYS A 165 -3.71 -29.97 -6.66
C LYS A 165 -2.86 -28.97 -7.43
N PHE A 166 -2.99 -27.68 -7.10
CA PHE A 166 -2.14 -26.62 -7.65
C PHE A 166 -0.86 -26.39 -6.83
N GLY A 167 -0.58 -27.17 -5.77
CA GLY A 167 0.55 -26.93 -4.89
C GLY A 167 0.56 -25.48 -4.37
N SER A 168 -0.58 -24.99 -3.92
CA SER A 168 -0.77 -23.57 -3.55
C SER A 168 -1.03 -23.44 -2.05
N SER A 169 -0.67 -22.31 -1.47
CA SER A 169 -0.89 -22.03 -0.03
C SER A 169 -2.30 -21.47 0.26
N ASN A 170 -2.98 -20.95 -0.75
CA ASN A 170 -4.32 -20.37 -0.61
C ASN A 170 -5.06 -20.32 -1.95
N ARG A 171 -6.38 -20.01 -1.89
CA ARG A 171 -7.25 -19.95 -3.05
C ARG A 171 -6.81 -18.96 -4.12
N PHE A 172 -6.27 -17.81 -3.75
CA PHE A 172 -5.84 -16.77 -4.69
C PHE A 172 -4.62 -17.20 -5.49
N GLN A 173 -3.70 -17.91 -4.85
CA GLN A 173 -2.54 -18.50 -5.51
C GLN A 173 -2.94 -19.64 -6.43
N ALA A 174 -3.90 -20.48 -6.04
CA ALA A 174 -4.43 -21.53 -6.92
C ALA A 174 -5.09 -20.94 -8.17
N VAL A 175 -5.89 -19.89 -8.03
CA VAL A 175 -6.49 -19.17 -9.17
C VAL A 175 -5.41 -18.54 -10.05
N ALA A 176 -4.41 -17.89 -9.49
CA ALA A 176 -3.32 -17.28 -10.27
C ALA A 176 -2.55 -18.32 -11.09
N LYS A 177 -2.23 -19.49 -10.50
CA LYS A 177 -1.61 -20.63 -11.24
C LYS A 177 -2.53 -21.15 -12.33
N ALA A 178 -3.84 -21.27 -12.07
CA ALA A 178 -4.81 -21.73 -13.06
C ALA A 178 -4.93 -20.79 -14.26
N VAL A 179 -4.88 -19.46 -14.03
CA VAL A 179 -4.83 -18.45 -15.11
C VAL A 179 -3.57 -18.58 -15.93
N LEU A 180 -2.40 -18.75 -15.30
CA LEU A 180 -1.12 -18.93 -15.98
C LEU A 180 -1.07 -20.20 -16.83
N LEU A 181 -1.80 -21.25 -16.41
CA LEU A 181 -1.94 -22.51 -17.15
C LEU A 181 -3.06 -22.48 -18.21
N GLY A 182 -3.79 -21.37 -18.34
CA GLY A 182 -4.90 -21.22 -19.29
C GLY A 182 -6.14 -22.05 -18.94
N LEU A 183 -6.29 -22.48 -17.68
CA LEU A 183 -7.43 -23.29 -17.22
C LEU A 183 -8.65 -22.45 -16.85
N VAL A 184 -8.47 -21.17 -16.59
CA VAL A 184 -9.51 -20.18 -16.31
C VAL A 184 -9.11 -18.83 -16.90
N GLY A 185 -10.07 -18.06 -17.44
CA GLY A 185 -9.82 -16.70 -17.91
C GLY A 185 -9.97 -16.49 -19.42
N GLU A 186 -11.14 -16.80 -19.97
CA GLU A 186 -11.68 -16.11 -21.16
C GLU A 186 -12.90 -15.28 -20.77
#